data_229370a5f9e46b6d3214111fe45de9bc
#
_entry.id   229370a5f9e46b6d3214111fe45de9bc
#
_cell.length_a   1.000
_cell.length_b   1.000
_cell.length_c   1.000
_cell.angle_alpha   90.00
_cell.angle_beta   90.00
_cell.angle_gamma   90.00
#
_symmetry.space_group_name_H-M   'P 1'
#
loop_
_entity.id
_entity.type
_entity.pdbx_description
1 polymer ?
#
loop_
_entity_poly.entity_id
_entity_poly.type
_entity_poly.pdbx_seq_one_letter_code
_entity_poly.pdbx_strand_id
1 'polypeptide(L)'
;MDEPGVFIRRGQVHGHAQVVKTVRRRRLVRVQHRVVFGSLEAVNHVLAPLGWHINTAFVERINLSLRQHVAAIGRRVSTLCKGEDGLRQQLAVFHCYYNFCLPHASVRQPLPQPVPTNGTGSATLGRPCTPAMAAGLTDHVWTLREVLLFRVPPWPQPAGV
;
A
#
# COMPACT_ATOMS: atom_id res chain seq x y z
N MET A 1 0.48 17.04 -15.57
CA MET A 1 0.76 15.81 -14.81
C MET A 1 0.04 15.96 -13.48
N ASP A 2 -1.16 15.42 -13.40
CA ASP A 2 -1.99 15.53 -12.20
C ASP A 2 -1.39 14.67 -11.09
N GLU A 3 -1.10 15.30 -9.96
CA GLU A 3 -0.58 14.65 -8.76
C GLU A 3 -1.66 13.73 -8.16
N PRO A 4 -1.29 12.55 -7.62
CA PRO A 4 -2.24 11.65 -7.00
C PRO A 4 -2.92 12.31 -5.79
N GLY A 5 -4.23 12.32 -5.79
CA GLY A 5 -5.04 12.84 -4.70
C GLY A 5 -5.33 11.80 -3.63
N VAL A 6 -5.63 12.26 -2.43
CA VAL A 6 -6.16 11.41 -1.36
C VAL A 6 -7.68 11.32 -1.52
N PHE A 7 -8.16 10.11 -1.78
CA PHE A 7 -9.60 9.83 -1.88
C PHE A 7 -10.06 9.13 -0.59
N ILE A 8 -10.98 9.76 0.13
CA ILE A 8 -11.55 9.20 1.36
C ILE A 8 -13.02 8.89 1.10
N ARG A 9 -13.38 7.61 1.17
CA ARG A 9 -14.75 7.14 1.09
C ARG A 9 -15.15 6.46 2.40
N ARG A 10 -15.82 7.19 3.27
CA ARG A 10 -16.46 6.62 4.44
C ARG A 10 -17.75 7.40 4.75
N GLY A 11 -18.89 6.73 4.64
CA GLY A 11 -20.20 7.35 4.88
C GLY A 11 -20.52 8.49 3.91
N GLN A 12 -21.32 9.44 4.32
CA GLN A 12 -21.79 10.54 3.47
C GLN A 12 -20.80 11.69 3.26
N VAL A 13 -19.58 11.62 3.80
CA VAL A 13 -18.58 12.66 3.62
C VAL A 13 -17.61 12.25 2.54
N HIS A 14 -17.77 12.84 1.35
CA HIS A 14 -16.83 12.69 0.25
C HIS A 14 -15.90 13.90 0.22
N GLY A 15 -14.62 13.70 0.38
CA GLY A 15 -13.61 14.74 0.29
C GLY A 15 -12.43 14.28 -0.57
N HIS A 16 -11.96 15.14 -1.47
CA HIS A 16 -10.77 14.92 -2.26
C HIS A 16 -9.84 16.12 -2.13
N ALA A 17 -8.66 15.90 -1.61
CA ALA A 17 -7.62 16.90 -1.52
C ALA A 17 -6.32 16.41 -2.18
N GLN A 18 -5.62 17.33 -2.82
CA GLN A 18 -4.35 17.09 -3.49
C GLN A 18 -3.23 17.85 -2.78
N VAL A 19 -2.04 17.26 -2.75
CA VAL A 19 -0.82 17.95 -2.33
C VAL A 19 -0.14 18.50 -3.59
N VAL A 20 -0.10 19.83 -3.73
CA VAL A 20 0.57 20.51 -4.84
C VAL A 20 1.94 20.95 -4.37
N LYS A 21 2.98 20.39 -4.97
CA LYS A 21 4.39 20.75 -4.71
C LYS A 21 4.92 21.64 -5.80
N THR A 22 5.34 22.84 -5.47
CA THR A 22 6.02 23.75 -6.40
C THR A 22 7.53 23.56 -6.30
N VAL A 23 8.16 23.11 -7.39
CA VAL A 23 9.60 22.90 -7.46
C VAL A 23 10.23 23.94 -8.37
N ARG A 24 11.26 24.66 -7.90
CA ARG A 24 12.04 25.61 -8.67
C ARG A 24 13.52 25.24 -8.57
N ARG A 25 14.21 25.15 -9.70
CA ARG A 25 15.63 24.72 -9.76
C ARG A 25 15.92 23.45 -8.97
N ARG A 26 15.06 22.43 -9.12
CA ARG A 26 15.13 21.14 -8.40
C ARG A 26 14.99 21.21 -6.87
N ARG A 27 14.59 22.36 -6.31
CA ARG A 27 14.31 22.52 -4.87
C ARG A 27 12.83 22.71 -4.64
N LEU A 28 12.29 22.06 -3.64
CA LEU A 28 10.91 22.25 -3.19
C LEU A 28 10.78 23.66 -2.59
N VAL A 29 9.96 24.50 -3.21
CA VAL A 29 9.77 25.91 -2.81
C VAL A 29 8.49 26.06 -1.99
N ARG A 30 7.43 25.31 -2.35
CA ARG A 30 6.12 25.44 -1.71
C ARG A 30 5.36 24.13 -1.75
N VAL A 31 4.62 23.86 -0.66
CA VAL A 31 3.64 22.77 -0.56
C VAL A 31 2.29 23.40 -0.24
N GLN A 32 1.27 23.08 -1.03
CA GLN A 32 -0.11 23.56 -0.83
C GLN A 32 -1.06 22.39 -0.85
N HIS A 33 -2.11 22.47 -0.05
CA HIS A 33 -3.25 21.55 -0.13
C HIS A 33 -4.33 22.18 -1.00
N ARG A 34 -4.66 21.54 -2.11
CA ARG A 34 -5.75 21.92 -3.00
C ARG A 34 -6.93 21.00 -2.76
N VAL A 35 -8.04 21.54 -2.31
CA VAL A 35 -9.28 20.78 -2.21
C VAL A 35 -9.93 20.74 -3.59
N VAL A 36 -10.19 19.55 -4.09
CA VAL A 36 -10.86 19.32 -5.39
C VAL A 36 -12.35 19.14 -5.18
N PHE A 37 -12.72 18.48 -4.09
CA PHE A 37 -14.10 18.21 -3.72
C PHE A 37 -14.25 18.21 -2.18
N GLY A 38 -15.35 18.76 -1.69
CA GLY A 38 -15.59 18.92 -0.26
C GLY A 38 -14.90 20.14 0.33
N SER A 39 -14.61 20.12 1.62
CA SER A 39 -13.87 21.17 2.33
C SER A 39 -12.62 20.61 3.01
N LEU A 40 -11.61 21.44 3.21
CA LEU A 40 -10.39 21.06 3.92
C LEU A 40 -10.68 20.65 5.38
N GLU A 41 -11.65 21.33 6.00
CA GLU A 41 -12.08 21.04 7.35
C GLU A 41 -12.72 19.66 7.46
N ALA A 42 -13.61 19.29 6.51
CA ALA A 42 -14.23 17.98 6.46
C ALA A 42 -13.17 16.87 6.27
N VAL A 43 -12.18 17.07 5.39
CA VAL A 43 -11.09 16.13 5.20
C VAL A 43 -10.26 15.98 6.47
N ASN A 44 -9.88 17.07 7.11
CA ASN A 44 -9.11 17.05 8.35
C ASN A 44 -9.90 16.44 9.52
N HIS A 45 -11.20 16.69 9.60
CA HIS A 45 -12.06 16.08 10.62
C HIS A 45 -12.09 14.54 10.52
N VAL A 46 -12.03 13.98 9.32
CA VAL A 46 -11.95 12.52 9.10
C VAL A 46 -10.57 11.97 9.42
N LEU A 47 -9.51 12.74 9.17
CA LEU A 47 -8.12 12.29 9.37
C LEU A 47 -7.63 12.45 10.81
N ALA A 48 -8.08 13.47 11.53
CA ALA A 48 -7.63 13.80 12.87
C ALA A 48 -7.81 12.67 13.90
N PRO A 49 -8.94 11.95 13.97
CA PRO A 49 -9.12 10.82 14.90
C PRO A 49 -8.16 9.67 14.65
N LEU A 50 -7.62 9.58 13.42
CA LEU A 50 -6.64 8.56 13.01
C LEU A 50 -5.18 9.03 13.21
N GLY A 51 -4.97 10.26 13.66
CA GLY A 51 -3.65 10.88 13.74
C GLY A 51 -3.00 11.11 12.37
N TRP A 52 -3.80 11.19 11.31
CA TRP A 52 -3.33 11.31 9.93
C TRP A 52 -3.44 12.75 9.42
N HIS A 53 -2.60 13.08 8.45
CA HIS A 53 -2.66 14.34 7.71
C HIS A 53 -2.60 14.07 6.21
N ILE A 54 -3.00 15.07 5.43
CA ILE A 54 -2.95 15.01 3.98
C ILE A 54 -1.49 14.94 3.55
N ASN A 55 -1.07 13.79 3.01
CA ASN A 55 0.26 13.61 2.42
C ASN A 55 0.22 12.55 1.31
N THR A 56 1.23 12.55 0.45
CA THR A 56 1.36 11.61 -0.68
C THR A 56 2.31 10.44 -0.37
N ALA A 57 2.91 10.40 0.80
CA ALA A 57 3.98 9.43 1.12
C ALA A 57 3.54 7.97 0.96
N PHE A 58 2.30 7.63 1.35
CA PHE A 58 1.78 6.28 1.22
C PHE A 58 1.56 5.89 -0.25
N VAL A 59 0.99 6.80 -1.05
CA VAL A 59 0.74 6.58 -2.48
C VAL A 59 2.07 6.50 -3.24
N GLU A 60 3.02 7.37 -2.94
CA GLU A 60 4.36 7.34 -3.53
C GLU A 60 5.08 6.03 -3.20
N ARG A 61 4.96 5.52 -1.96
CA ARG A 61 5.53 4.24 -1.54
C ARG A 61 4.89 3.06 -2.28
N ILE A 62 3.56 3.03 -2.40
CA ILE A 62 2.86 1.98 -3.16
C ILE A 62 3.27 2.04 -4.63
N ASN A 63 3.33 3.21 -5.24
CA ASN A 63 3.78 3.38 -6.61
C ASN A 63 5.22 2.91 -6.83
N LEU A 64 6.11 3.16 -5.86
CA LEU A 64 7.48 2.65 -5.90
C LEU A 64 7.50 1.12 -5.81
N SER A 65 6.75 0.54 -4.87
CA SER A 65 6.64 -0.91 -4.72
C SER A 65 6.08 -1.58 -5.97
N LEU A 66 5.04 -1.01 -6.58
CA LEU A 66 4.50 -1.49 -7.85
C LEU A 66 5.56 -1.48 -8.96
N ARG A 67 6.31 -0.40 -9.11
CA ARG A 67 7.36 -0.29 -10.14
C ARG A 67 8.54 -1.24 -9.90
N GLN A 68 8.79 -1.62 -8.65
CA GLN A 68 9.87 -2.56 -8.30
C GLN A 68 9.46 -4.02 -8.49
N HIS A 69 8.20 -4.37 -8.25
CA HIS A 69 7.75 -5.77 -8.23
C HIS A 69 6.90 -6.17 -9.44
N VAL A 70 6.29 -5.21 -10.15
CA VAL A 70 5.46 -5.48 -11.32
C VAL A 70 6.19 -5.05 -12.58
N ALA A 71 6.76 -6.03 -13.30
CA ALA A 71 7.59 -5.78 -14.47
C ALA A 71 6.86 -4.97 -15.56
N ALA A 72 5.57 -5.19 -15.75
CA ALA A 72 4.77 -4.46 -16.73
C ALA A 72 4.68 -2.95 -16.48
N ILE A 73 4.87 -2.50 -15.22
CA ILE A 73 4.82 -1.10 -14.81
C ILE A 73 6.24 -0.53 -14.61
N GLY A 74 7.24 -1.42 -14.51
CA GLY A 74 8.64 -1.06 -14.33
C GLY A 74 9.19 -0.21 -15.48
N ARG A 75 10.12 0.66 -15.17
CA ARG A 75 10.84 1.43 -16.21
C ARG A 75 11.97 0.59 -16.79
N ARG A 76 12.10 0.55 -18.13
CA ARG A 76 13.19 -0.13 -18.85
C ARG A 76 13.32 -1.61 -18.52
N VAL A 77 12.22 -2.29 -18.30
CA VAL A 77 12.18 -3.72 -18.02
C VAL A 77 11.59 -4.46 -19.23
N SER A 78 12.26 -5.51 -19.68
CA SER A 78 11.68 -6.43 -20.64
C SER A 78 10.60 -7.25 -19.95
N THR A 79 9.39 -7.25 -20.51
CA THR A 79 8.28 -8.04 -20.00
C THR A 79 7.59 -8.77 -21.13
N LEU A 80 7.17 -10.00 -20.87
CA LEU A 80 6.33 -10.78 -21.79
C LEU A 80 4.87 -10.34 -21.72
N CYS A 81 4.52 -9.50 -20.76
CA CYS A 81 3.18 -8.97 -20.60
C CYS A 81 2.86 -8.01 -21.75
N LYS A 82 1.95 -8.43 -22.61
CA LYS A 82 1.40 -7.63 -23.71
C LYS A 82 -0.12 -7.54 -23.51
N GLY A 83 -0.60 -6.35 -23.18
CA GLY A 83 -2.02 -6.09 -23.03
C GLY A 83 -2.53 -6.08 -21.58
N GLU A 84 -3.80 -5.77 -21.46
CA GLU A 84 -4.48 -5.51 -20.18
C GLU A 84 -4.59 -6.76 -19.29
N ASP A 85 -4.90 -7.92 -19.87
CA ASP A 85 -5.08 -9.15 -19.10
C ASP A 85 -3.80 -9.61 -18.42
N GLY A 86 -2.66 -9.53 -19.11
CA GLY A 86 -1.37 -9.84 -18.51
C GLY A 86 -1.02 -8.88 -17.38
N LEU A 87 -1.34 -7.59 -17.53
CA LEU A 87 -1.16 -6.61 -16.45
C LEU A 87 -2.06 -6.91 -15.26
N ARG A 88 -3.33 -7.24 -15.48
CA ARG A 88 -4.28 -7.63 -14.43
C ARG A 88 -3.77 -8.84 -13.63
N GLN A 89 -3.28 -9.87 -14.32
CA GLN A 89 -2.72 -11.06 -13.69
C GLN A 89 -1.48 -10.72 -12.84
N GLN A 90 -0.55 -9.92 -13.36
CA GLN A 90 0.62 -9.51 -12.60
C GLN A 90 0.24 -8.68 -11.36
N LEU A 91 -0.74 -7.79 -11.48
CA LEU A 91 -1.25 -7.02 -10.35
C LEU A 91 -1.93 -7.91 -9.31
N ALA A 92 -2.70 -8.92 -9.73
CA ALA A 92 -3.33 -9.88 -8.80
C ALA A 92 -2.26 -10.66 -8.00
N VAL A 93 -1.23 -11.18 -8.67
CA VAL A 93 -0.11 -11.86 -8.00
C VAL A 93 0.62 -10.89 -7.07
N PHE A 94 0.86 -9.64 -7.51
CA PHE A 94 1.49 -8.63 -6.67
C PHE A 94 0.64 -8.31 -5.42
N HIS A 95 -0.68 -8.20 -5.54
CA HIS A 95 -1.56 -7.96 -4.39
C HIS A 95 -1.48 -9.09 -3.36
N CYS A 96 -1.50 -10.34 -3.82
CA CYS A 96 -1.32 -11.48 -2.93
C CYS A 96 0.06 -11.45 -2.25
N TYR A 97 1.12 -11.26 -3.02
CA TYR A 97 2.48 -11.17 -2.51
C TYR A 97 2.64 -10.02 -1.50
N TYR A 98 2.16 -8.83 -1.84
CA TYR A 98 2.25 -7.64 -1.00
C TYR A 98 1.55 -7.83 0.35
N ASN A 99 0.37 -8.44 0.34
CA ASN A 99 -0.43 -8.59 1.55
C ASN A 99 -0.04 -9.80 2.41
N PHE A 100 0.39 -10.89 1.82
CA PHE A 100 0.65 -12.14 2.54
C PHE A 100 2.14 -12.44 2.75
N CYS A 101 3.00 -12.07 1.79
CA CYS A 101 4.41 -12.45 1.84
C CYS A 101 5.34 -11.32 2.27
N LEU A 102 4.95 -10.04 2.10
CA LEU A 102 5.83 -8.91 2.34
C LEU A 102 5.55 -8.27 3.71
N PRO A 103 6.48 -8.40 4.69
CA PRO A 103 6.32 -7.72 5.98
C PRO A 103 6.45 -6.20 5.84
N HIS A 104 5.60 -5.47 6.55
CA HIS A 104 5.62 -4.01 6.57
C HIS A 104 6.02 -3.45 7.92
N ALA A 105 6.92 -2.47 7.92
CA ALA A 105 7.40 -1.85 9.15
C ALA A 105 6.26 -1.16 9.94
N SER A 106 5.25 -0.63 9.25
CA SER A 106 4.12 0.08 9.87
C SER A 106 3.17 -0.83 10.66
N VAL A 107 3.13 -2.13 10.36
CA VAL A 107 2.29 -3.11 11.05
C VAL A 107 3.10 -4.09 11.90
N ARG A 108 4.41 -3.82 12.08
CA ARG A 108 5.29 -4.63 12.93
C ARG A 108 4.75 -4.71 14.35
N GLN A 109 4.66 -5.92 14.89
CA GLN A 109 4.23 -6.14 16.26
C GLN A 109 5.42 -6.00 17.22
N PRO A 110 5.32 -5.19 18.29
CA PRO A 110 6.39 -5.07 19.28
C PRO A 110 6.63 -6.40 19.99
N LEU A 111 7.90 -6.75 20.19
CA LEU A 111 8.27 -7.89 21.02
C LEU A 111 8.25 -7.49 22.49
N PRO A 112 7.86 -8.41 23.41
CA PRO A 112 7.89 -8.14 24.87
C PRO A 112 9.29 -7.80 25.37
N GLN A 113 10.31 -8.40 24.77
CA GLN A 113 11.72 -8.13 25.04
C GLN A 113 12.50 -8.05 23.73
N PRO A 114 13.47 -7.13 23.61
CA PRO A 114 14.35 -7.06 22.45
C PRO A 114 15.13 -8.37 22.27
N VAL A 115 15.13 -8.92 21.06
CA VAL A 115 15.91 -10.12 20.73
C VAL A 115 17.27 -9.66 20.17
N PRO A 116 18.40 -10.06 20.79
CA PRO A 116 19.71 -9.75 20.25
C PRO A 116 19.90 -10.38 18.87
N THR A 117 20.49 -9.63 17.95
CA THR A 117 20.90 -10.14 16.63
C THR A 117 22.28 -10.80 16.74
N ASN A 118 22.45 -11.92 16.03
CA ASN A 118 23.76 -12.59 15.95
C ASN A 118 24.73 -11.71 15.12
N GLY A 119 25.39 -10.76 15.76
CA GLY A 119 26.31 -9.82 15.12
C GLY A 119 26.32 -8.44 15.77
N THR A 120 26.93 -7.45 15.11
CA THR A 120 27.06 -6.07 15.57
C THR A 120 25.81 -5.21 15.34
N GLY A 121 24.71 -5.81 14.93
CA GLY A 121 23.45 -5.10 14.64
C GLY A 121 22.65 -4.77 15.91
N SER A 122 21.78 -3.78 15.79
CA SER A 122 20.81 -3.43 16.85
C SER A 122 19.85 -4.58 17.11
N ALA A 123 19.43 -4.75 18.37
CA ALA A 123 18.46 -5.76 18.76
C ALA A 123 17.13 -5.63 17.97
N THR A 124 16.51 -6.76 17.66
CA THR A 124 15.21 -6.80 16.99
C THR A 124 14.11 -6.44 17.98
N LEU A 125 13.44 -5.31 17.75
CA LEU A 125 12.40 -4.75 18.63
C LEU A 125 10.99 -5.22 18.25
N GLY A 126 10.81 -5.88 17.11
CA GLY A 126 9.48 -6.26 16.65
C GLY A 126 9.46 -7.47 15.72
N ARG A 127 8.40 -8.24 15.82
CA ARG A 127 8.09 -9.37 14.94
C ARG A 127 7.68 -8.85 13.56
N PRO A 128 8.21 -9.41 12.46
CA PRO A 128 7.71 -9.11 11.12
C PRO A 128 6.21 -9.42 11.03
N CYS A 129 5.45 -8.50 10.46
CA CYS A 129 4.01 -8.64 10.29
C CYS A 129 3.63 -8.17 8.88
N THR A 130 2.77 -8.94 8.21
CA THR A 130 2.20 -8.58 6.92
C THR A 130 0.85 -7.89 7.10
N PRO A 131 0.34 -7.16 6.09
CA PRO A 131 -1.01 -6.60 6.14
C PRO A 131 -2.10 -7.66 6.41
N ALA A 132 -1.98 -8.86 5.84
CA ALA A 132 -2.92 -9.95 6.07
C ALA A 132 -2.88 -10.47 7.52
N MET A 133 -1.70 -10.55 8.14
CA MET A 133 -1.55 -10.86 9.57
C MET A 133 -2.19 -9.77 10.43
N ALA A 134 -1.96 -8.50 10.11
CA ALA A 134 -2.54 -7.38 10.85
C ALA A 134 -4.08 -7.34 10.73
N ALA A 135 -4.63 -7.84 9.63
CA ALA A 135 -6.08 -8.00 9.41
C ALA A 135 -6.66 -9.30 10.00
N GLY A 136 -5.84 -10.15 10.63
CA GLY A 136 -6.29 -11.43 11.20
C GLY A 136 -6.63 -12.51 10.18
N LEU A 137 -6.18 -12.37 8.92
CA LEU A 137 -6.44 -13.34 7.84
C LEU A 137 -5.44 -14.50 7.84
N THR A 138 -4.31 -14.35 8.49
CA THR A 138 -3.27 -15.37 8.65
C THR A 138 -2.45 -15.09 9.91
N ASP A 139 -1.81 -16.13 10.43
CA ASP A 139 -0.98 -16.08 11.65
C ASP A 139 0.54 -15.99 11.37
N HIS A 140 0.93 -16.12 10.10
CA HIS A 140 2.34 -16.13 9.68
C HIS A 140 2.57 -15.41 8.35
N VAL A 141 3.82 -15.14 8.05
CA VAL A 141 4.27 -14.62 6.75
C VAL A 141 4.29 -15.77 5.75
N TRP A 142 3.48 -15.67 4.71
CA TRP A 142 3.41 -16.70 3.67
C TRP A 142 4.64 -16.69 2.78
N THR A 143 5.00 -17.87 2.32
CA THR A 143 5.92 -18.02 1.20
C THR A 143 5.19 -17.81 -0.12
N LEU A 144 5.93 -17.44 -1.18
CA LEU A 144 5.32 -17.34 -2.52
C LEU A 144 4.72 -18.67 -2.97
N ARG A 145 5.31 -19.81 -2.56
CA ARG A 145 4.79 -21.14 -2.83
C ARG A 145 3.40 -21.36 -2.22
N GLU A 146 3.21 -20.93 -0.98
CA GLU A 146 1.89 -21.02 -0.31
C GLU A 146 0.84 -20.21 -1.07
N VAL A 147 1.18 -18.98 -1.49
CA VAL A 147 0.28 -18.15 -2.30
C VAL A 147 -0.11 -18.84 -3.60
N LEU A 148 0.87 -19.40 -4.32
CA LEU A 148 0.63 -20.02 -5.62
C LEU A 148 -0.12 -21.37 -5.53
N LEU A 149 0.03 -22.08 -4.44
CA LEU A 149 -0.61 -23.39 -4.22
C LEU A 149 -1.91 -23.28 -3.39
N PHE A 150 -2.27 -22.09 -2.93
CA PHE A 150 -3.50 -21.89 -2.18
C PHE A 150 -4.72 -22.18 -3.03
N ARG A 151 -5.51 -23.15 -2.60
CA ARG A 151 -6.77 -23.48 -3.27
C ARG A 151 -7.85 -22.52 -2.81
N VAL A 152 -8.20 -21.58 -3.68
CA VAL A 152 -9.37 -20.72 -3.44
C VAL A 152 -10.62 -21.59 -3.54
N PRO A 153 -11.47 -21.64 -2.50
CA PRO A 153 -12.77 -22.30 -2.62
C PRO A 153 -13.53 -21.72 -3.80
N PRO A 154 -14.28 -22.54 -4.56
CA PRO A 154 -15.10 -22.01 -5.63
C PRO A 154 -16.02 -20.93 -5.06
N TRP A 155 -15.98 -19.74 -5.64
CA TRP A 155 -16.86 -18.64 -5.23
C TRP A 155 -18.30 -19.14 -5.36
N PRO A 156 -19.17 -18.96 -4.34
CA PRO A 156 -20.56 -19.32 -4.47
C PRO A 156 -21.14 -18.58 -5.69
N GLN A 157 -21.43 -19.30 -6.76
CA GLN A 157 -22.13 -18.76 -7.91
C GLN A 157 -23.46 -18.21 -7.40
N PRO A 158 -23.86 -16.97 -7.77
CA PRO A 158 -25.19 -16.49 -7.41
C PRO A 158 -26.19 -17.50 -7.97
N ALA A 159 -27.02 -18.04 -7.10
CA ALA A 159 -28.03 -18.99 -7.48
C ALA A 159 -28.98 -18.31 -8.48
N GLY A 160 -28.92 -18.73 -9.73
CA GLY A 160 -29.93 -18.44 -10.75
C GLY A 160 -29.80 -17.09 -11.47
N VAL A 161 -29.21 -17.11 -12.64
CA VAL A 161 -29.69 -16.36 -13.81
C VAL A 161 -30.16 -17.38 -14.83
#